data_26387b714a24289f6767766026f01e73
#
_entry.id   26387b714a24289f6767766026f01e73
#
_cell.length_a   1.000
_cell.length_b   1.000
_cell.length_c   1.000
_cell.angle_alpha   90.00
_cell.angle_beta   90.00
_cell.angle_gamma   90.00
#
_symmetry.space_group_name_H-M   'P 1'
#
loop_
_entity.id
_entity.type
_entity.pdbx_description
1 polymer ?
#
loop_
_entity_poly.entity_id
_entity_poly.type
_entity_poly.pdbx_seq_one_letter_code
_entity_poly.pdbx_strand_id
1 'polypeptide(L)'
;MNRDDAIARADYLDYSSRDEVLSGGVKLIPIETPKGTFRVWTKRIGNHPRLKVLLLHGGPGATHECFEAFDSYFPAAGIEYYYYDQLGSYYSDQPDEPDLWELPRFVDEVEQVRLALRLNDANFYLFGQSWGGVLALEYALKYQEHLKALVISNVMASIPRYNEYAEKVLMPEMDQSVLGEIKRIEAAGETDTPRYMELLVPHYYQHHFLRMAADEWPDPLKRAFKHLNPKIYVPLWGPSELRGSGKLLDWDCTADLARIKVPTLVIGARYDTMDPGHMERMAASVRHGRYLFCPNGSHMAMYDDQQTYFRGLIQFIRDVDAGRFGFEAVPRA
;
A
#
# COMPACT_ATOMS: atom_id res chain seq x y z
N MET A 1 33.17 -15.80 6.93
CA MET A 1 32.22 -14.66 7.11
C MET A 1 32.97 -13.41 6.69
N ASN A 2 32.50 -12.68 5.71
CA ASN A 2 33.18 -11.49 5.19
C ASN A 2 33.12 -10.40 6.27
N ARG A 3 34.13 -9.49 6.29
CA ARG A 3 34.19 -8.38 7.25
C ARG A 3 32.96 -7.45 7.09
N ASP A 4 32.46 -7.31 5.88
CA ASP A 4 31.28 -6.49 5.56
C ASP A 4 29.99 -7.10 6.15
N ASP A 5 29.87 -8.44 6.18
CA ASP A 5 28.74 -9.13 6.80
C ASP A 5 28.72 -8.97 8.32
N ALA A 6 29.90 -8.93 8.95
CA ALA A 6 30.01 -8.71 10.40
C ALA A 6 29.64 -7.27 10.79
N ILE A 7 30.07 -6.28 9.98
CA ILE A 7 29.72 -4.87 10.18
C ILE A 7 28.20 -4.68 9.98
N ALA A 8 27.62 -5.26 8.93
CA ALA A 8 26.20 -5.20 8.68
C ALA A 8 25.36 -5.77 9.83
N ARG A 9 25.81 -6.89 10.42
CA ARG A 9 25.14 -7.49 11.60
C ARG A 9 25.24 -6.61 12.84
N ALA A 10 26.41 -6.03 13.09
CA ALA A 10 26.62 -5.15 14.24
C ALA A 10 25.72 -3.89 14.11
N ASP A 11 25.65 -3.30 12.92
CA ASP A 11 24.80 -2.15 12.65
C ASP A 11 23.29 -2.47 12.78
N TYR A 12 22.87 -3.66 12.33
CA TYR A 12 21.49 -4.11 12.49
C TYR A 12 21.09 -4.23 13.97
N LEU A 13 21.97 -4.70 14.82
CA LEU A 13 21.74 -4.88 16.25
C LEU A 13 22.05 -3.62 17.09
N ASP A 14 22.72 -2.62 16.49
CA ASP A 14 23.01 -1.36 17.16
C ASP A 14 21.80 -0.40 17.06
N TYR A 15 21.19 -0.15 18.19
CA TYR A 15 20.06 0.79 18.33
C TYR A 15 20.46 2.10 19.05
N SER A 16 21.73 2.28 19.35
CA SER A 16 22.22 3.40 20.15
C SER A 16 21.88 4.79 19.60
N SER A 17 21.73 4.89 18.25
CA SER A 17 21.36 6.13 17.56
C SER A 17 19.85 6.31 17.33
N ARG A 18 19.01 5.45 17.89
CA ARG A 18 17.56 5.43 17.68
C ARG A 18 16.84 5.74 18.97
N ASP A 19 16.07 6.81 18.96
CA ASP A 19 15.19 7.16 20.06
C ASP A 19 13.99 6.21 20.12
N GLU A 20 13.44 5.96 21.31
CA GLU A 20 12.23 5.18 21.54
C GLU A 20 12.23 3.78 20.93
N VAL A 21 13.39 3.12 20.92
CA VAL A 21 13.48 1.72 20.47
C VAL A 21 12.89 0.81 21.54
N LEU A 22 11.84 0.04 21.18
CA LEU A 22 11.22 -0.93 22.09
C LEU A 22 11.98 -2.26 22.09
N SER A 23 12.03 -2.92 20.95
CA SER A 23 12.75 -4.20 20.77
C SER A 23 12.78 -4.59 19.29
N GLY A 24 13.69 -5.53 18.91
CA GLY A 24 13.68 -6.19 17.59
C GLY A 24 13.62 -5.25 16.38
N GLY A 25 14.09 -4.00 16.50
CA GLY A 25 13.98 -3.00 15.45
C GLY A 25 12.67 -2.21 15.46
N VAL A 26 11.83 -2.38 16.46
CA VAL A 26 10.61 -1.59 16.67
C VAL A 26 10.99 -0.19 17.17
N LYS A 27 10.34 0.82 16.58
CA LYS A 27 10.44 2.21 17.00
C LYS A 27 9.05 2.85 17.01
N LEU A 28 8.72 3.51 18.11
CA LEU A 28 7.58 4.43 18.18
C LEU A 28 8.08 5.84 17.84
N ILE A 29 7.59 6.36 16.72
CA ILE A 29 8.02 7.66 16.19
C ILE A 29 6.99 8.71 16.61
N PRO A 30 7.40 9.75 17.36
CA PRO A 30 6.52 10.89 17.62
C PRO A 30 6.29 11.67 16.32
N ILE A 31 5.04 12.00 16.06
CA ILE A 31 4.61 12.83 14.94
C ILE A 31 3.79 14.01 15.44
N GLU A 32 4.01 15.18 14.86
CA GLU A 32 3.24 16.37 15.15
C GLU A 32 1.99 16.44 14.27
N THR A 33 0.86 16.75 14.86
CA THR A 33 -0.42 16.91 14.19
C THR A 33 -1.13 18.20 14.66
N PRO A 34 -2.16 18.69 13.96
CA PRO A 34 -2.96 19.82 14.44
C PRO A 34 -3.64 19.61 15.81
N LYS A 35 -3.70 18.37 16.30
CA LYS A 35 -4.33 17.98 17.57
C LYS A 35 -3.30 17.59 18.65
N GLY A 36 -2.01 17.77 18.38
CA GLY A 36 -0.92 17.43 19.29
C GLY A 36 0.00 16.34 18.75
N THR A 37 0.90 15.89 19.60
CA THR A 37 1.90 14.87 19.30
C THR A 37 1.32 13.47 19.58
N PHE A 38 1.41 12.60 18.59
CA PHE A 38 1.04 11.17 18.69
C PHE A 38 2.22 10.31 18.26
N ARG A 39 2.15 9.00 18.52
CA ARG A 39 3.21 8.06 18.15
C ARG A 39 2.72 7.07 17.12
N VAL A 40 3.54 6.86 16.09
CA VAL A 40 3.30 5.82 15.09
C VAL A 40 4.33 4.71 15.22
N TRP A 41 3.85 3.48 15.05
CA TRP A 41 4.66 2.28 15.20
C TRP A 41 5.35 1.93 13.88
N THR A 42 6.64 1.62 13.98
CA THR A 42 7.43 1.07 12.87
C THR A 42 8.26 -0.11 13.32
N LYS A 43 8.54 -1.05 12.41
CA LYS A 43 9.44 -2.17 12.64
C LYS A 43 10.37 -2.34 11.44
N ARG A 44 11.67 -2.27 11.68
CA ARG A 44 12.68 -2.55 10.67
C ARG A 44 12.97 -4.03 10.58
N ILE A 45 13.08 -4.54 9.35
CA ILE A 45 13.57 -5.88 9.03
C ILE A 45 14.68 -5.75 8.01
N GLY A 46 15.78 -6.49 8.21
CA GLY A 46 16.95 -6.41 7.37
C GLY A 46 17.92 -5.30 7.77
N ASN A 47 19.03 -5.23 7.04
CA ASN A 47 20.04 -4.22 7.21
C ASN A 47 20.78 -4.01 5.88
N HIS A 48 20.42 -2.96 5.14
CA HIS A 48 21.05 -2.62 3.88
C HIS A 48 21.26 -1.11 3.77
N PRO A 49 22.47 -0.63 3.35
CA PRO A 49 22.75 0.79 3.35
C PRO A 49 21.95 1.58 2.31
N ARG A 50 21.58 0.96 1.17
CA ARG A 50 20.96 1.65 0.03
C ARG A 50 19.62 1.13 -0.43
N LEU A 51 19.20 -0.08 0.00
CA LEU A 51 17.91 -0.68 -0.38
C LEU A 51 17.00 -0.67 0.84
N LYS A 52 16.27 0.43 1.07
CA LYS A 52 15.39 0.63 2.21
C LYS A 52 13.99 0.95 1.72
N VAL A 53 13.05 0.07 2.00
CA VAL A 53 11.66 0.18 1.55
C VAL A 53 10.76 0.51 2.73
N LEU A 54 10.05 1.64 2.68
CA LEU A 54 8.96 1.94 3.61
C LEU A 54 7.65 1.45 3.00
N LEU A 55 6.91 0.61 3.73
CA LEU A 55 5.67 -0.02 3.28
C LEU A 55 4.46 0.74 3.82
N LEU A 56 3.70 1.39 2.93
CA LEU A 56 2.44 2.06 3.26
C LEU A 56 1.27 1.12 3.01
N HIS A 57 0.62 0.68 4.11
CA HIS A 57 -0.52 -0.22 4.04
C HIS A 57 -1.77 0.44 3.47
N GLY A 58 -2.68 -0.41 2.99
CA GLY A 58 -3.99 -0.04 2.46
C GLY A 58 -5.03 0.32 3.53
N GLY A 59 -6.27 0.18 3.17
CA GLY A 59 -7.44 0.58 3.93
C GLY A 59 -8.09 1.80 3.29
N PRO A 60 -8.03 3.02 3.89
CA PRO A 60 -7.21 3.51 5.03
C PRO A 60 -7.55 2.84 6.37
N GLY A 61 -6.63 2.95 7.33
CA GLY A 61 -6.86 2.38 8.66
C GLY A 61 -6.67 0.87 8.78
N ALA A 62 -6.11 0.19 7.74
CA ALA A 62 -5.65 -1.19 7.87
C ALA A 62 -4.35 -1.29 8.68
N THR A 63 -3.55 -2.33 8.53
CA THR A 63 -2.34 -2.55 9.32
C THR A 63 -1.21 -3.10 8.45
N HIS A 64 0.03 -3.04 8.98
CA HIS A 64 1.20 -3.63 8.33
C HIS A 64 1.07 -5.13 8.10
N GLU A 65 0.19 -5.83 8.82
CA GLU A 65 0.06 -7.30 8.78
C GLU A 65 -0.20 -7.82 7.36
N CYS A 66 -0.90 -7.06 6.52
CA CYS A 66 -1.13 -7.43 5.13
C CYS A 66 0.19 -7.59 4.32
N PHE A 67 1.30 -7.05 4.81
CA PHE A 67 2.60 -7.14 4.15
C PHE A 67 3.52 -8.25 4.68
N GLU A 68 3.08 -9.11 5.59
CA GLU A 68 3.94 -10.17 6.12
C GLU A 68 4.42 -11.16 5.04
N ALA A 69 3.78 -11.21 3.87
CA ALA A 69 4.30 -11.95 2.72
C ALA A 69 5.70 -11.47 2.28
N PHE A 70 6.08 -10.21 2.56
CA PHE A 70 7.40 -9.66 2.25
C PHE A 70 8.52 -10.37 3.01
N ASP A 71 8.25 -10.90 4.21
CA ASP A 71 9.20 -11.65 5.03
C ASP A 71 9.75 -12.89 4.31
N SER A 72 8.99 -13.46 3.38
CA SER A 72 9.40 -14.62 2.59
C SER A 72 10.34 -14.28 1.44
N TYR A 73 10.46 -13.01 1.05
CA TYR A 73 11.18 -12.61 -0.17
C TYR A 73 12.27 -11.58 0.04
N PHE A 74 12.00 -10.50 0.79
CA PHE A 74 12.93 -9.38 0.92
C PHE A 74 14.21 -9.72 1.70
N PRO A 75 14.18 -10.48 2.80
CA PRO A 75 15.41 -10.86 3.50
C PRO A 75 16.36 -11.67 2.62
N ALA A 76 15.85 -12.62 1.84
CA ALA A 76 16.65 -13.41 0.89
C ALA A 76 17.19 -12.56 -0.28
N ALA A 77 16.53 -11.45 -0.61
CA ALA A 77 16.97 -10.50 -1.63
C ALA A 77 17.99 -9.48 -1.08
N GLY A 78 18.22 -9.45 0.24
CA GLY A 78 19.08 -8.47 0.92
C GLY A 78 18.47 -7.09 1.01
N ILE A 79 17.14 -6.95 0.99
CA ILE A 79 16.44 -5.67 1.03
C ILE A 79 16.03 -5.39 2.48
N GLU A 80 16.37 -4.21 2.99
CA GLU A 80 15.87 -3.68 4.26
C GLU A 80 14.49 -3.06 4.03
N TYR A 81 13.54 -3.31 4.92
CA TYR A 81 12.21 -2.73 4.82
C TYR A 81 11.63 -2.41 6.19
N TYR A 82 10.64 -1.51 6.16
CA TYR A 82 9.97 -1.00 7.35
C TYR A 82 8.49 -1.28 7.25
N TYR A 83 7.98 -2.04 8.17
CA TYR A 83 6.57 -2.03 8.51
C TYR A 83 6.24 -0.73 9.22
N TYR A 84 5.07 -0.22 8.95
CA TYR A 84 4.59 1.03 9.51
C TYR A 84 3.08 0.98 9.65
N ASP A 85 2.57 1.14 10.87
CA ASP A 85 1.16 1.38 11.13
C ASP A 85 0.92 2.90 11.16
N GLN A 86 0.09 3.41 10.25
CA GLN A 86 -0.27 4.82 10.18
C GLN A 86 -1.04 5.24 11.44
N LEU A 87 -1.08 6.53 11.77
CA LEU A 87 -1.84 7.01 12.92
C LEU A 87 -3.29 6.52 12.87
N GLY A 88 -3.76 5.97 13.97
CA GLY A 88 -5.07 5.35 14.10
C GLY A 88 -5.11 3.87 13.72
N SER A 89 -4.00 3.29 13.26
CA SER A 89 -3.87 1.87 12.92
C SER A 89 -3.17 1.10 14.03
N TYR A 90 -3.71 -0.01 14.39
CA TYR A 90 -3.28 -1.10 15.27
C TYR A 90 -2.30 -0.75 16.39
N TYR A 91 -0.96 -0.79 16.14
CA TYR A 91 0.08 -0.53 17.14
C TYR A 91 0.42 0.95 17.31
N SER A 92 -0.08 1.81 16.43
CA SER A 92 0.07 3.25 16.56
C SER A 92 -0.97 3.83 17.52
N ASP A 93 -0.74 5.05 18.01
CA ASP A 93 -1.74 5.75 18.81
C ASP A 93 -3.05 5.88 18.01
N GLN A 94 -4.18 5.75 18.69
CA GLN A 94 -5.51 5.75 18.07
C GLN A 94 -6.37 6.87 18.66
N PRO A 95 -6.11 8.14 18.32
CA PRO A 95 -6.90 9.26 18.81
C PRO A 95 -8.34 9.20 18.29
N ASP A 96 -9.29 9.63 19.11
CA ASP A 96 -10.68 9.82 18.71
C ASP A 96 -10.88 11.25 18.17
N GLU A 97 -10.15 11.57 17.08
CA GLU A 97 -10.08 12.90 16.48
C GLU A 97 -10.38 12.83 14.97
N PRO A 98 -11.67 12.84 14.57
CA PRO A 98 -12.07 12.70 13.15
C PRO A 98 -11.45 13.73 12.20
N ASP A 99 -11.09 14.91 12.70
CA ASP A 99 -10.44 15.97 11.92
C ASP A 99 -9.00 15.59 11.48
N LEU A 100 -8.41 14.55 12.07
CA LEU A 100 -7.10 14.05 11.66
C LEU A 100 -7.16 13.15 10.43
N TRP A 101 -8.35 12.68 10.04
CA TRP A 101 -8.51 11.77 8.91
C TRP A 101 -8.63 12.57 7.60
N GLU A 102 -7.48 13.13 7.18
CA GLU A 102 -7.34 13.93 5.95
C GLU A 102 -6.08 13.50 5.19
N LEU A 103 -6.17 13.32 3.87
CA LEU A 103 -5.07 12.86 3.03
C LEU A 103 -3.80 13.71 3.17
N PRO A 104 -3.86 15.07 3.16
CA PRO A 104 -2.66 15.89 3.34
C PRO A 104 -1.95 15.65 4.68
N ARG A 105 -2.71 15.41 5.76
CA ARG A 105 -2.14 15.11 7.07
C ARG A 105 -1.37 13.77 7.05
N PHE A 106 -1.90 12.73 6.40
CA PHE A 106 -1.19 11.46 6.24
C PHE A 106 0.08 11.61 5.39
N VAL A 107 0.06 12.47 4.36
CA VAL A 107 1.27 12.79 3.58
C VAL A 107 2.35 13.41 4.46
N ASP A 108 1.99 14.37 5.31
CA ASP A 108 2.93 15.01 6.25
C ASP A 108 3.43 14.04 7.33
N GLU A 109 2.61 13.07 7.74
CA GLU A 109 3.01 11.98 8.64
C GLU A 109 4.11 11.11 8.00
N VAL A 110 3.95 10.71 6.73
CA VAL A 110 4.97 9.93 6.00
C VAL A 110 6.30 10.68 5.97
N GLU A 111 6.29 12.00 5.76
CA GLU A 111 7.52 12.80 5.77
C GLU A 111 8.19 12.81 7.16
N GLN A 112 7.43 12.93 8.22
CA GLN A 112 7.97 12.85 9.57
C GLN A 112 8.57 11.47 9.88
N VAL A 113 7.89 10.40 9.45
CA VAL A 113 8.40 9.02 9.58
C VAL A 113 9.69 8.84 8.77
N ARG A 114 9.75 9.33 7.52
CA ARG A 114 10.96 9.31 6.70
C ARG A 114 12.15 9.97 7.41
N LEU A 115 11.93 11.17 7.97
CA LEU A 115 12.95 11.91 8.71
C LEU A 115 13.47 11.13 9.92
N ALA A 116 12.55 10.57 10.72
CA ALA A 116 12.89 9.79 11.90
C ALA A 116 13.63 8.48 11.58
N LEU A 117 13.38 7.89 10.41
CA LEU A 117 14.05 6.70 9.90
C LEU A 117 15.33 7.03 9.10
N ARG A 118 15.65 8.32 8.90
CA ARG A 118 16.81 8.81 8.15
C ARG A 118 16.87 8.28 6.70
N LEU A 119 15.71 8.19 6.07
CA LEU A 119 15.59 7.81 4.67
C LEU A 119 15.80 9.02 3.76
N ASN A 120 16.47 8.84 2.61
CA ASN A 120 16.78 9.90 1.66
C ASN A 120 16.90 9.37 0.22
N ASP A 121 17.12 10.23 -0.74
CA ASP A 121 17.22 9.93 -2.17
C ASP A 121 18.29 8.88 -2.54
N ALA A 122 19.28 8.63 -1.69
CA ALA A 122 20.29 7.60 -1.91
C ALA A 122 19.78 6.19 -1.54
N ASN A 123 18.75 6.07 -0.68
CA ASN A 123 18.34 4.79 -0.12
C ASN A 123 16.84 4.56 -0.02
N PHE A 124 15.99 5.56 -0.25
CA PHE A 124 14.57 5.50 0.07
C PHE A 124 13.70 5.05 -1.11
N TYR A 125 13.16 3.85 -1.01
CA TYR A 125 12.10 3.33 -1.86
C TYR A 125 10.77 3.42 -1.10
N LEU A 126 9.82 4.17 -1.63
CA LEU A 126 8.47 4.24 -1.08
C LEU A 126 7.57 3.26 -1.80
N PHE A 127 6.95 2.36 -1.04
CA PHE A 127 6.00 1.39 -1.54
C PHE A 127 4.62 1.69 -0.95
N GLY A 128 3.60 1.78 -1.81
CA GLY A 128 2.21 1.94 -1.38
C GLY A 128 1.27 0.97 -2.10
N GLN A 129 0.41 0.30 -1.34
CA GLN A 129 -0.61 -0.61 -1.85
C GLN A 129 -2.00 -0.06 -1.52
N SER A 130 -2.93 -0.08 -2.51
CA SER A 130 -4.30 0.40 -2.30
C SER A 130 -4.31 1.85 -1.78
N TRP A 131 -4.98 2.17 -0.68
CA TRP A 131 -4.88 3.48 -0.03
C TRP A 131 -3.42 3.93 0.19
N GLY A 132 -2.53 3.02 0.59
CA GLY A 132 -1.10 3.33 0.68
C GLY A 132 -0.50 3.79 -0.65
N GLY A 133 -1.06 3.36 -1.78
CA GLY A 133 -0.70 3.82 -3.12
C GLY A 133 -1.21 5.23 -3.42
N VAL A 134 -2.44 5.60 -2.98
CA VAL A 134 -2.94 6.99 -3.00
C VAL A 134 -1.98 7.89 -2.22
N LEU A 135 -1.65 7.48 -1.01
CA LEU A 135 -0.73 8.21 -0.13
C LEU A 135 0.67 8.35 -0.73
N ALA A 136 1.20 7.30 -1.37
CA ALA A 136 2.50 7.31 -2.02
C ALA A 136 2.54 8.21 -3.26
N LEU A 137 1.46 8.28 -4.05
CA LEU A 137 1.32 9.21 -5.17
C LEU A 137 1.35 10.66 -4.69
N GLU A 138 0.53 11.01 -3.71
CA GLU A 138 0.50 12.36 -3.15
C GLU A 138 1.82 12.76 -2.49
N TYR A 139 2.46 11.80 -1.78
CA TYR A 139 3.81 12.01 -1.24
C TYR A 139 4.81 12.30 -2.36
N ALA A 140 4.81 11.52 -3.43
CA ALA A 140 5.72 11.73 -4.55
C ALA A 140 5.47 13.09 -5.25
N LEU A 141 4.22 13.51 -5.42
CA LEU A 141 3.89 14.81 -6.01
C LEU A 141 4.40 15.98 -5.16
N LYS A 142 4.54 15.81 -3.85
CA LYS A 142 4.99 16.84 -2.90
C LYS A 142 6.49 16.75 -2.55
N TYR A 143 7.05 15.54 -2.42
CA TYR A 143 8.36 15.29 -1.80
C TYR A 143 9.25 14.31 -2.59
N GLN A 144 9.05 14.16 -3.90
CA GLN A 144 9.79 13.19 -4.71
C GLN A 144 11.32 13.36 -4.69
N GLU A 145 11.82 14.54 -4.33
CA GLU A 145 13.26 14.81 -4.22
C GLU A 145 13.95 13.98 -3.11
N HIS A 146 13.18 13.41 -2.20
CA HIS A 146 13.68 12.52 -1.14
C HIS A 146 13.63 11.04 -1.54
N LEU A 147 12.98 10.70 -2.66
CA LEU A 147 12.80 9.34 -3.13
C LEU A 147 13.93 8.89 -4.06
N LYS A 148 14.44 7.67 -3.84
CA LYS A 148 15.23 6.95 -4.82
C LYS A 148 14.34 6.30 -5.88
N ALA A 149 13.20 5.77 -5.47
CA ALA A 149 12.17 5.23 -6.37
C ALA A 149 10.81 5.12 -5.67
N LEU A 150 9.76 4.97 -6.49
CA LEU A 150 8.38 4.82 -6.08
C LEU A 150 7.82 3.48 -6.57
N VAL A 151 7.02 2.81 -5.74
CA VAL A 151 6.25 1.62 -6.13
C VAL A 151 4.79 1.85 -5.78
N ILE A 152 3.93 1.76 -6.78
CA ILE A 152 2.48 1.89 -6.69
C ILE A 152 1.87 0.53 -6.99
N SER A 153 1.21 -0.08 -6.03
CA SER A 153 0.66 -1.42 -6.14
C SER A 153 -0.85 -1.42 -5.97
N ASN A 154 -1.53 -1.97 -6.97
CA ASN A 154 -2.98 -2.24 -6.91
C ASN A 154 -3.80 -1.01 -6.48
N VAL A 155 -3.63 0.10 -7.21
CA VAL A 155 -4.38 1.35 -7.02
C VAL A 155 -4.52 2.11 -8.33
N MET A 156 -5.66 2.74 -8.52
CA MET A 156 -5.90 3.68 -9.62
C MET A 156 -5.61 5.12 -9.17
N ALA A 157 -5.15 5.96 -10.10
CA ALA A 157 -4.88 7.39 -9.83
C ALA A 157 -6.15 8.25 -9.78
N SER A 158 -7.33 7.64 -9.73
CA SER A 158 -8.63 8.33 -9.78
C SER A 158 -9.71 7.45 -9.15
N ILE A 159 -10.36 7.93 -8.10
CA ILE A 159 -11.51 7.24 -7.49
C ILE A 159 -12.77 7.32 -8.39
N PRO A 160 -13.05 8.43 -9.10
CA PRO A 160 -14.12 8.43 -10.10
C PRO A 160 -13.95 7.33 -11.17
N ARG A 161 -12.72 7.08 -11.64
CA ARG A 161 -12.44 6.00 -12.61
C ARG A 161 -12.54 4.61 -11.97
N TYR A 162 -12.12 4.47 -10.72
CA TYR A 162 -12.33 3.24 -9.96
C TYR A 162 -13.81 2.89 -9.87
N ASN A 163 -14.65 3.85 -9.48
CA ASN A 163 -16.10 3.66 -9.39
C ASN A 163 -16.72 3.33 -10.76
N GLU A 164 -16.26 4.00 -11.83
CA GLU A 164 -16.70 3.71 -13.20
C GLU A 164 -16.39 2.26 -13.61
N TYR A 165 -15.18 1.77 -13.29
CA TYR A 165 -14.77 0.39 -13.56
C TYR A 165 -15.60 -0.61 -12.76
N ALA A 166 -15.78 -0.37 -11.45
CA ALA A 166 -16.62 -1.19 -10.60
C ALA A 166 -18.07 -1.29 -11.13
N GLU A 167 -18.68 -0.16 -11.52
CA GLU A 167 -20.06 -0.09 -11.98
C GLU A 167 -20.26 -0.69 -13.39
N LYS A 168 -19.30 -0.49 -14.30
CA LYS A 168 -19.46 -0.92 -15.70
C LYS A 168 -18.90 -2.30 -16.00
N VAL A 169 -17.95 -2.79 -15.20
CA VAL A 169 -17.25 -4.05 -15.47
C VAL A 169 -17.53 -5.07 -14.36
N LEU A 170 -17.21 -4.77 -13.09
CA LEU A 170 -17.22 -5.76 -12.03
C LEU A 170 -18.63 -6.07 -11.50
N MET A 171 -19.43 -5.06 -11.21
CA MET A 171 -20.80 -5.25 -10.70
C MET A 171 -21.74 -5.98 -11.68
N PRO A 172 -21.65 -5.79 -13.02
CA PRO A 172 -22.44 -6.59 -13.95
C PRO A 172 -22.13 -8.09 -13.95
N GLU A 173 -20.91 -8.49 -13.52
CA GLU A 173 -20.51 -9.89 -13.43
C GLU A 173 -21.03 -10.58 -12.15
N MET A 174 -21.47 -9.81 -11.15
CA MET A 174 -22.03 -10.33 -9.90
C MET A 174 -23.43 -10.91 -10.14
N ASP A 175 -23.86 -11.81 -9.22
CA ASP A 175 -25.27 -12.16 -9.10
C ASP A 175 -26.10 -10.91 -8.80
N GLN A 176 -27.03 -10.57 -9.69
CA GLN A 176 -27.79 -9.32 -9.62
C GLN A 176 -28.77 -9.28 -8.43
N SER A 177 -29.20 -10.42 -7.91
CA SER A 177 -30.02 -10.49 -6.70
C SER A 177 -29.21 -10.16 -5.47
N VAL A 178 -27.98 -10.67 -5.38
CA VAL A 178 -27.00 -10.37 -4.33
C VAL A 178 -26.60 -8.90 -4.37
N LEU A 179 -26.23 -8.39 -5.55
CA LEU A 179 -25.90 -6.98 -5.71
C LEU A 179 -27.05 -6.06 -5.29
N GLY A 180 -28.30 -6.44 -5.64
CA GLY A 180 -29.50 -5.72 -5.23
C GLY A 180 -29.70 -5.70 -3.71
N GLU A 181 -29.35 -6.79 -3.01
CA GLU A 181 -29.41 -6.85 -1.55
C GLU A 181 -28.30 -5.99 -0.92
N ILE A 182 -27.06 -6.08 -1.42
CA ILE A 182 -25.94 -5.23 -0.98
C ILE A 182 -26.31 -3.75 -1.08
N LYS A 183 -26.81 -3.30 -2.23
CA LYS A 183 -27.22 -1.91 -2.45
C LYS A 183 -28.35 -1.45 -1.51
N ARG A 184 -29.27 -2.35 -1.14
CA ARG A 184 -30.31 -2.04 -0.16
C ARG A 184 -29.75 -1.85 1.25
N ILE A 185 -28.80 -2.69 1.66
CA ILE A 185 -28.09 -2.58 2.95
C ILE A 185 -27.32 -1.26 3.00
N GLU A 186 -26.59 -0.93 1.94
CA GLU A 186 -25.86 0.36 1.84
C GLU A 186 -26.79 1.57 1.92
N ALA A 187 -27.91 1.54 1.20
CA ALA A 187 -28.91 2.61 1.22
C ALA A 187 -29.60 2.77 2.58
N ALA A 188 -29.72 1.69 3.36
CA ALA A 188 -30.26 1.71 4.72
C ALA A 188 -29.21 2.14 5.78
N GLY A 189 -27.92 2.23 5.42
CA GLY A 189 -26.84 2.50 6.37
C GLY A 189 -26.52 1.34 7.30
N GLU A 190 -26.89 0.11 6.93
CA GLU A 190 -26.77 -1.11 7.76
C GLU A 190 -25.49 -1.92 7.43
N THR A 191 -24.44 -1.24 6.98
CA THR A 191 -23.19 -1.86 6.51
C THR A 191 -22.30 -2.41 7.63
N ASP A 192 -22.59 -2.13 8.88
CA ASP A 192 -21.94 -2.69 10.08
C ASP A 192 -22.51 -4.07 10.50
N THR A 193 -23.51 -4.58 9.78
CA THR A 193 -24.13 -5.88 10.06
C THR A 193 -23.30 -7.04 9.47
N PRO A 194 -23.27 -8.23 10.12
CA PRO A 194 -22.61 -9.42 9.56
C PRO A 194 -23.10 -9.78 8.16
N ARG A 195 -24.39 -9.56 7.88
CA ARG A 195 -25.01 -9.87 6.59
C ARG A 195 -24.33 -9.19 5.42
N TYR A 196 -23.86 -7.96 5.60
CA TYR A 196 -23.16 -7.21 4.55
C TYR A 196 -21.89 -7.93 4.08
N MET A 197 -21.04 -8.38 5.02
CA MET A 197 -19.81 -9.12 4.68
C MET A 197 -20.09 -10.56 4.23
N GLU A 198 -21.15 -11.22 4.73
CA GLU A 198 -21.61 -12.52 4.24
C GLU A 198 -21.99 -12.51 2.76
N LEU A 199 -22.43 -11.37 2.25
CA LEU A 199 -22.69 -11.18 0.82
C LEU A 199 -21.44 -10.79 0.05
N LEU A 200 -20.66 -9.83 0.56
CA LEU A 200 -19.49 -9.31 -0.15
C LEU A 200 -18.35 -10.32 -0.29
N VAL A 201 -18.03 -11.07 0.77
CA VAL A 201 -16.89 -11.97 0.74
C VAL A 201 -17.02 -13.02 -0.34
N PRO A 202 -18.05 -13.85 -0.39
CA PRO A 202 -18.14 -14.91 -1.40
C PRO A 202 -18.47 -14.41 -2.81
N HIS A 203 -19.13 -13.26 -2.97
CA HIS A 203 -19.62 -12.80 -4.27
C HIS A 203 -18.79 -11.68 -4.90
N TYR A 204 -17.85 -11.08 -4.16
CA TYR A 204 -16.98 -10.03 -4.66
C TYR A 204 -15.52 -10.19 -4.22
N TYR A 205 -15.26 -10.34 -2.91
CA TYR A 205 -13.88 -10.35 -2.41
C TYR A 205 -13.10 -11.60 -2.84
N GLN A 206 -13.73 -12.77 -2.87
CA GLN A 206 -13.09 -14.01 -3.38
C GLN A 206 -12.81 -14.00 -4.90
N HIS A 207 -13.33 -13.02 -5.61
CA HIS A 207 -13.12 -12.86 -7.05
C HIS A 207 -12.09 -11.77 -7.37
N HIS A 208 -12.11 -10.66 -6.61
CA HIS A 208 -11.38 -9.45 -6.96
C HIS A 208 -10.42 -8.95 -5.87
N PHE A 209 -10.66 -9.30 -4.60
CA PHE A 209 -9.78 -8.88 -3.50
C PHE A 209 -8.68 -9.90 -3.21
N LEU A 210 -9.02 -11.16 -2.93
CA LEU A 210 -8.10 -12.29 -2.83
C LEU A 210 -8.78 -13.56 -3.36
N ARG A 211 -8.25 -14.13 -4.44
CA ARG A 211 -8.83 -15.27 -5.17
C ARG A 211 -8.51 -16.61 -4.49
N MET A 212 -8.98 -16.73 -3.28
CA MET A 212 -8.92 -17.93 -2.44
C MET A 212 -10.26 -18.09 -1.71
N ALA A 213 -10.60 -19.31 -1.30
CA ALA A 213 -11.72 -19.50 -0.36
C ALA A 213 -11.44 -18.74 0.94
N ALA A 214 -12.45 -18.13 1.56
CA ALA A 214 -12.25 -17.24 2.71
C ALA A 214 -11.64 -17.94 3.93
N ASP A 215 -11.89 -19.22 4.12
CA ASP A 215 -11.31 -20.06 5.16
C ASP A 215 -9.81 -20.35 4.90
N GLU A 216 -9.39 -20.32 3.65
CA GLU A 216 -7.99 -20.51 3.21
C GLU A 216 -7.19 -19.19 3.18
N TRP A 217 -7.81 -18.03 3.42
CA TRP A 217 -7.08 -16.77 3.43
C TRP A 217 -5.93 -16.80 4.43
N PRO A 218 -4.74 -16.29 4.06
CA PRO A 218 -3.58 -16.24 4.94
C PRO A 218 -3.89 -15.53 6.27
N ASP A 219 -3.33 -16.06 7.35
CA ASP A 219 -3.53 -15.48 8.69
C ASP A 219 -3.18 -13.99 8.79
N PRO A 220 -2.06 -13.50 8.20
CA PRO A 220 -1.76 -12.08 8.22
C PRO A 220 -2.88 -11.21 7.65
N LEU A 221 -3.54 -11.65 6.59
CA LEU A 221 -4.64 -10.91 5.99
C LEU A 221 -5.90 -10.94 6.89
N LYS A 222 -6.23 -12.10 7.46
CA LYS A 222 -7.34 -12.23 8.43
C LYS A 222 -7.14 -11.30 9.63
N ARG A 223 -5.89 -11.18 10.12
CA ARG A 223 -5.54 -10.26 11.21
C ARG A 223 -5.65 -8.80 10.78
N ALA A 224 -5.17 -8.45 9.59
CA ALA A 224 -5.29 -7.10 9.06
C ALA A 224 -6.77 -6.65 8.95
N PHE A 225 -7.67 -7.53 8.51
CA PHE A 225 -9.12 -7.26 8.52
C PHE A 225 -9.68 -7.09 9.93
N LYS A 226 -9.26 -7.94 10.87
CA LYS A 226 -9.70 -7.86 12.27
C LYS A 226 -9.28 -6.55 12.95
N HIS A 227 -8.12 -6.03 12.57
CA HIS A 227 -7.54 -4.83 13.17
C HIS A 227 -7.81 -3.55 12.36
N LEU A 228 -8.55 -3.66 11.25
CA LEU A 228 -8.99 -2.50 10.46
C LEU A 228 -9.77 -1.52 11.34
N ASN A 229 -9.39 -0.24 11.32
CA ASN A 229 -10.09 0.80 12.06
C ASN A 229 -11.26 1.38 11.24
N PRO A 230 -12.52 1.03 11.54
CA PRO A 230 -13.67 1.51 10.78
C PRO A 230 -13.90 3.03 10.94
N LYS A 231 -13.42 3.66 12.03
CA LYS A 231 -13.50 5.11 12.24
C LYS A 231 -12.65 5.91 11.25
N ILE A 232 -11.71 5.26 10.58
CA ILE A 232 -10.88 5.84 9.51
C ILE A 232 -11.36 5.36 8.15
N TYR A 233 -11.56 4.04 8.01
CA TYR A 233 -11.90 3.40 6.74
C TYR A 233 -13.20 3.95 6.16
N VAL A 234 -14.28 3.90 6.91
CA VAL A 234 -15.60 4.30 6.40
C VAL A 234 -15.67 5.79 6.02
N PRO A 235 -15.21 6.75 6.84
CA PRO A 235 -15.24 8.16 6.46
C PRO A 235 -14.36 8.52 5.26
N LEU A 236 -13.22 7.86 5.07
CA LEU A 236 -12.32 8.18 3.98
C LEU A 236 -12.66 7.44 2.68
N TRP A 237 -12.96 6.14 2.78
CA TRP A 237 -13.18 5.29 1.62
C TRP A 237 -14.65 4.96 1.38
N GLY A 238 -15.33 4.50 2.39
CA GLY A 238 -16.70 3.95 2.33
C GLY A 238 -16.79 2.60 3.04
N PRO A 239 -17.91 1.90 2.96
CA PRO A 239 -18.15 0.69 3.76
C PRO A 239 -17.43 -0.56 3.24
N SER A 240 -16.98 -0.58 1.98
CA SER A 240 -16.35 -1.77 1.36
C SER A 240 -15.51 -1.42 0.13
N GLU A 241 -14.81 -2.44 -0.42
CA GLU A 241 -14.06 -2.35 -1.68
C GLU A 241 -14.97 -2.38 -2.92
N LEU A 242 -16.29 -2.42 -2.76
CA LEU A 242 -17.20 -2.43 -3.91
C LEU A 242 -17.19 -1.09 -4.66
N ARG A 243 -17.07 0.02 -3.92
CA ARG A 243 -16.93 1.39 -4.47
C ARG A 243 -16.44 2.38 -3.42
N GLY A 244 -15.69 3.37 -3.87
CA GLY A 244 -15.34 4.52 -3.04
C GLY A 244 -16.51 5.50 -2.88
N SER A 245 -16.84 5.88 -1.65
CA SER A 245 -17.96 6.79 -1.34
C SER A 245 -17.67 7.78 -0.21
N GLY A 246 -16.46 7.69 0.40
CA GLY A 246 -16.03 8.59 1.48
C GLY A 246 -15.42 9.90 0.97
N LYS A 247 -14.63 10.57 1.82
CA LYS A 247 -13.96 11.85 1.51
C LYS A 247 -13.07 11.80 0.26
N LEU A 248 -12.61 10.59 -0.13
CA LEU A 248 -11.77 10.38 -1.31
C LEU A 248 -12.56 10.31 -2.62
N LEU A 249 -13.88 10.38 -2.60
CA LEU A 249 -14.75 10.19 -3.77
C LEU A 249 -14.31 10.97 -5.01
N ASP A 250 -13.87 12.21 -4.84
CA ASP A 250 -13.48 13.09 -5.94
C ASP A 250 -11.97 13.15 -6.17
N TRP A 251 -11.19 12.30 -5.45
CA TRP A 251 -9.74 12.31 -5.61
C TRP A 251 -9.31 11.76 -6.98
N ASP A 252 -8.56 12.58 -7.71
CA ASP A 252 -8.00 12.27 -9.03
C ASP A 252 -6.69 13.01 -9.23
N CYS A 253 -5.57 12.27 -9.33
CA CYS A 253 -4.25 12.83 -9.64
C CYS A 253 -3.75 12.42 -11.03
N THR A 254 -4.63 11.91 -11.90
CA THR A 254 -4.25 11.41 -13.24
C THR A 254 -3.50 12.46 -14.06
N ALA A 255 -3.92 13.71 -14.02
CA ALA A 255 -3.28 14.81 -14.75
C ALA A 255 -1.87 15.17 -14.22
N ASP A 256 -1.59 14.83 -12.96
CA ASP A 256 -0.34 15.16 -12.28
C ASP A 256 0.73 14.08 -12.39
N LEU A 257 0.40 12.88 -12.88
CA LEU A 257 1.33 11.75 -12.98
C LEU A 257 2.62 12.10 -13.75
N ALA A 258 2.52 12.91 -14.80
CA ALA A 258 3.68 13.38 -15.59
C ALA A 258 4.68 14.24 -14.78
N ARG A 259 4.29 14.77 -13.63
CA ARG A 259 5.16 15.53 -12.72
C ARG A 259 6.06 14.64 -11.89
N ILE A 260 5.76 13.34 -11.79
CA ILE A 260 6.59 12.35 -11.08
C ILE A 260 7.79 12.00 -11.97
N LYS A 261 8.99 12.29 -11.47
CA LYS A 261 10.27 12.16 -12.23
C LYS A 261 11.15 11.02 -11.72
N VAL A 262 10.86 10.46 -10.55
CA VAL A 262 11.63 9.34 -10.00
C VAL A 262 11.27 8.04 -10.70
N PRO A 263 12.19 7.04 -10.75
CA PRO A 263 11.87 5.71 -11.22
C PRO A 263 10.63 5.18 -10.51
N THR A 264 9.61 4.77 -11.27
CA THR A 264 8.32 4.34 -10.72
C THR A 264 7.90 3.00 -11.27
N LEU A 265 7.58 2.05 -10.39
CA LEU A 265 6.92 0.79 -10.73
C LEU A 265 5.44 0.90 -10.41
N VAL A 266 4.57 0.59 -11.38
CA VAL A 266 3.15 0.38 -11.16
C VAL A 266 2.87 -1.11 -11.27
N ILE A 267 2.26 -1.71 -10.24
CA ILE A 267 1.89 -3.13 -10.21
C ILE A 267 0.38 -3.23 -10.31
N GLY A 268 -0.10 -3.97 -11.31
CA GLY A 268 -1.51 -4.26 -11.52
C GLY A 268 -1.75 -5.75 -11.68
N ALA A 269 -2.98 -6.17 -11.49
CA ALA A 269 -3.38 -7.56 -11.54
C ALA A 269 -4.65 -7.77 -12.37
N ARG A 270 -4.79 -8.96 -12.98
CA ARG A 270 -5.89 -9.25 -13.92
C ARG A 270 -7.26 -9.18 -13.28
N TYR A 271 -7.37 -9.68 -12.06
CA TYR A 271 -8.65 -9.89 -11.37
C TYR A 271 -8.89 -8.88 -10.25
N ASP A 272 -8.11 -7.80 -10.26
CA ASP A 272 -8.16 -6.73 -9.25
C ASP A 272 -9.50 -6.00 -9.24
N THR A 273 -9.81 -5.37 -8.13
CA THR A 273 -10.84 -4.32 -8.04
C THR A 273 -10.46 -3.07 -8.86
N MET A 274 -9.18 -2.93 -9.20
CA MET A 274 -8.60 -1.84 -10.01
C MET A 274 -8.52 -2.23 -11.49
N ASP A 275 -8.85 -1.30 -12.41
CA ASP A 275 -8.71 -1.53 -13.86
C ASP A 275 -7.23 -1.73 -14.24
N PRO A 276 -6.81 -2.94 -14.68
CA PRO A 276 -5.42 -3.19 -15.10
C PRO A 276 -4.97 -2.26 -16.23
N GLY A 277 -5.88 -1.94 -17.16
CA GLY A 277 -5.60 -1.01 -18.24
C GLY A 277 -5.38 0.42 -17.76
N HIS A 278 -6.07 0.86 -16.71
CA HIS A 278 -5.79 2.15 -16.08
C HIS A 278 -4.40 2.16 -15.43
N MET A 279 -4.04 1.10 -14.71
CA MET A 279 -2.72 1.00 -14.07
C MET A 279 -1.57 0.96 -15.09
N GLU A 280 -1.76 0.28 -16.25
CA GLU A 280 -0.80 0.34 -17.34
C GLU A 280 -0.64 1.76 -17.90
N ARG A 281 -1.75 2.49 -18.09
CA ARG A 281 -1.73 3.90 -18.50
C ARG A 281 -1.06 4.81 -17.46
N MET A 282 -1.23 4.53 -16.16
CA MET A 282 -0.50 5.26 -15.11
C MET A 282 1.01 5.11 -15.28
N ALA A 283 1.50 3.88 -15.47
CA ALA A 283 2.93 3.64 -15.71
C ALA A 283 3.45 4.38 -16.96
N ALA A 284 2.65 4.40 -18.04
CA ALA A 284 2.99 5.12 -19.26
C ALA A 284 2.96 6.66 -19.10
N SER A 285 2.20 7.17 -18.13
CA SER A 285 2.06 8.61 -17.86
C SER A 285 3.16 9.17 -16.98
N VAL A 286 3.79 8.35 -16.17
CA VAL A 286 4.94 8.72 -15.35
C VAL A 286 6.20 8.80 -16.22
N ARG A 287 7.05 9.81 -16.02
CA ARG A 287 8.23 10.04 -16.88
C ARG A 287 9.18 8.83 -16.97
N HIS A 288 9.38 8.12 -15.87
CA HIS A 288 10.20 6.92 -15.77
C HIS A 288 9.38 5.78 -15.15
N GLY A 289 8.30 5.38 -15.84
CA GLY A 289 7.38 4.37 -15.39
C GLY A 289 7.69 2.99 -15.97
N ARG A 290 7.48 1.95 -15.16
CA ARG A 290 7.46 0.53 -15.57
C ARG A 290 6.15 -0.08 -15.10
N TYR A 291 5.52 -0.90 -15.92
CA TYR A 291 4.35 -1.67 -15.53
C TYR A 291 4.74 -3.12 -15.22
N LEU A 292 4.26 -3.66 -14.11
CA LEU A 292 4.32 -5.07 -13.76
C LEU A 292 2.90 -5.63 -13.73
N PHE A 293 2.58 -6.53 -14.63
CA PHE A 293 1.29 -7.18 -14.68
C PHE A 293 1.32 -8.55 -14.01
N CYS A 294 0.41 -8.80 -13.07
CA CYS A 294 0.22 -10.06 -12.37
C CYS A 294 -0.98 -10.81 -13.00
N PRO A 295 -0.73 -11.78 -13.92
CA PRO A 295 -1.79 -12.40 -14.72
C PRO A 295 -2.73 -13.31 -13.93
N ASN A 296 -2.30 -13.79 -12.76
CA ASN A 296 -3.09 -14.65 -11.88
C ASN A 296 -3.57 -13.93 -10.62
N GLY A 297 -3.10 -12.69 -10.38
CA GLY A 297 -3.35 -11.92 -9.18
C GLY A 297 -4.66 -11.15 -9.19
N SER A 298 -5.08 -10.78 -7.98
CA SER A 298 -6.18 -9.86 -7.68
C SER A 298 -5.68 -8.65 -6.88
N HIS A 299 -6.54 -7.99 -6.10
CA HIS A 299 -6.14 -6.84 -5.27
C HIS A 299 -4.98 -7.16 -4.33
N MET A 300 -4.91 -8.38 -3.83
CA MET A 300 -3.84 -8.89 -2.99
C MET A 300 -2.88 -9.79 -3.79
N ALA A 301 -2.41 -9.30 -4.96
CA ALA A 301 -1.53 -10.05 -5.87
C ALA A 301 -0.23 -10.54 -5.19
N MET A 302 0.18 -9.91 -4.10
CA MET A 302 1.29 -10.37 -3.27
C MET A 302 1.02 -11.71 -2.56
N TYR A 303 -0.22 -12.21 -2.58
CA TYR A 303 -0.63 -13.52 -2.06
C TYR A 303 -1.01 -14.49 -3.17
N ASP A 304 -1.83 -14.08 -4.14
CA ASP A 304 -2.37 -15.01 -5.16
C ASP A 304 -1.56 -15.04 -6.47
N ASP A 305 -0.59 -14.13 -6.66
CA ASP A 305 0.43 -14.21 -7.73
C ASP A 305 1.84 -13.86 -7.23
N GLN A 306 2.24 -14.43 -6.08
CA GLN A 306 3.47 -14.11 -5.35
C GLN A 306 4.73 -14.14 -6.22
N GLN A 307 4.87 -15.16 -7.06
CA GLN A 307 6.09 -15.36 -7.87
C GLN A 307 6.28 -14.21 -8.86
N THR A 308 5.24 -13.84 -9.59
CA THR A 308 5.27 -12.72 -10.54
C THR A 308 5.51 -11.40 -9.80
N TYR A 309 4.75 -11.20 -8.73
CA TYR A 309 4.77 -9.99 -7.93
C TYR A 309 6.16 -9.69 -7.35
N PHE A 310 6.69 -10.60 -6.51
CA PHE A 310 7.95 -10.35 -5.83
C PHE A 310 9.17 -10.43 -6.75
N ARG A 311 9.15 -11.29 -7.78
CA ARG A 311 10.23 -11.31 -8.78
C ARG A 311 10.34 -9.97 -9.49
N GLY A 312 9.21 -9.42 -9.96
CA GLY A 312 9.19 -8.15 -10.67
C GLY A 312 9.55 -6.96 -9.77
N LEU A 313 9.03 -6.93 -8.55
CA LEU A 313 9.34 -5.89 -7.56
C LEU A 313 10.83 -5.89 -7.17
N ILE A 314 11.39 -7.05 -6.84
CA ILE A 314 12.82 -7.17 -6.49
C ILE A 314 13.71 -6.81 -7.69
N GLN A 315 13.34 -7.23 -8.89
CA GLN A 315 14.08 -6.87 -10.09
C GLN A 315 14.08 -5.36 -10.33
N PHE A 316 12.93 -4.69 -10.16
CA PHE A 316 12.84 -3.23 -10.24
C PHE A 316 13.77 -2.54 -9.25
N ILE A 317 13.74 -2.92 -7.98
CA ILE A 317 14.59 -2.34 -6.92
C ILE A 317 16.07 -2.49 -7.29
N ARG A 318 16.48 -3.67 -7.76
CA ARG A 318 17.85 -3.95 -8.18
C ARG A 318 18.26 -3.17 -9.43
N ASP A 319 17.36 -2.99 -10.40
CA ASP A 319 17.63 -2.21 -11.61
C ASP A 319 17.85 -0.73 -11.29
N VAL A 320 17.02 -0.18 -10.40
CA VAL A 320 17.19 1.20 -9.93
C VAL A 320 18.51 1.37 -9.19
N ASP A 321 18.85 0.47 -8.24
CA ASP A 321 20.09 0.57 -7.47
C ASP A 321 21.34 0.45 -8.35
N ALA A 322 21.27 -0.36 -9.39
CA ALA A 322 22.36 -0.55 -10.35
C ALA A 322 22.41 0.52 -11.46
N GLY A 323 21.51 1.52 -11.44
CA GLY A 323 21.44 2.55 -12.49
C GLY A 323 20.99 2.02 -13.86
N ARG A 324 20.38 0.84 -13.91
CA ARG A 324 19.89 0.22 -15.15
C ARG A 324 18.42 0.54 -15.46
N PHE A 325 17.75 1.26 -14.60
CA PHE A 325 16.38 1.69 -14.81
C PHE A 325 16.35 2.92 -15.71
N GLY A 326 15.81 2.82 -16.89
CA GLY A 326 15.52 4.03 -17.64
C GLY A 326 15.65 4.02 -19.16
N PHE A 327 15.90 2.91 -19.87
CA PHE A 327 16.03 3.02 -21.34
C PHE A 327 15.53 1.80 -22.15
N GLU A 328 14.80 0.88 -21.58
CA GLU A 328 14.12 -0.14 -22.38
C GLU A 328 12.63 0.18 -22.48
N ALA A 329 12.23 0.64 -23.68
CA ALA A 329 10.82 0.58 -24.05
C ALA A 329 10.36 -0.87 -23.90
N VAL A 330 9.28 -1.08 -23.13
CA VAL A 330 8.62 -2.39 -23.03
C VAL A 330 8.39 -2.91 -24.44
N PRO A 331 8.86 -4.12 -24.81
CA PRO A 331 8.46 -4.71 -26.07
C PRO A 331 6.94 -4.80 -26.09
N ARG A 332 6.32 -4.13 -27.04
CA ARG A 332 4.88 -4.31 -27.33
C ARG A 332 4.68 -5.74 -27.77
N ALA A 333 4.02 -6.56 -26.95
CA ALA A 333 3.54 -7.87 -27.36
C ALA A 333 2.24 -7.73 -28.16
#